data_4ce6986852e6d9553f16b8e6942e2bbf
#
_entry.id   4ce6986852e6d9553f16b8e6942e2bbf
#
_cell.length_a   1.000
_cell.length_b   1.000
_cell.length_c   1.000
_cell.angle_alpha   90.00
_cell.angle_beta   90.00
_cell.angle_gamma   90.00
#
_symmetry.space_group_name_H-M   'P 1'
#
loop_
_entity.id
_entity.type
_entity.pdbx_description
1 polymer ?
#
loop_
_entity_poly.entity_id
_entity_poly.type
_entity_poly.pdbx_seq_one_letter_code
_entity_poly.pdbx_strand_id
1 'polypeptide(L)'
;MKLAAIHHVAIIVSNYEKARDFYVNKLGFAVVRENFRKERNDWKLDLSVGDGADAIELEIFAEPNPPERVNRPEACGLRHLAFRVDDVEATVAELAQMGIECEPIRLDSYTKKKMTFFFDPDGLPLELHE
;
A
#
# COMPACT_ATOMS: atom_id res chain seq x y z
N MET A 1 14.95 26.21 1.35
CA MET A 1 14.30 25.04 1.99
C MET A 1 14.69 23.80 1.19
N LYS A 2 14.99 22.69 1.87
CA LYS A 2 15.29 21.40 1.22
C LYS A 2 14.47 20.30 1.89
N LEU A 3 13.55 19.70 1.14
CA LEU A 3 12.87 18.47 1.54
C LEU A 3 13.74 17.29 1.07
N ALA A 4 14.37 16.56 1.98
CA ALA A 4 15.43 15.61 1.66
C ALA A 4 14.90 14.30 1.07
N ALA A 5 13.79 13.78 1.61
CA ALA A 5 13.19 12.50 1.19
C ALA A 5 11.75 12.40 1.69
N ILE A 6 11.01 11.41 1.20
CA ILE A 6 9.77 10.97 1.82
C ILE A 6 10.13 10.13 3.05
N HIS A 7 9.67 10.53 4.23
CA HIS A 7 9.90 9.78 5.47
C HIS A 7 8.88 8.65 5.63
N HIS A 8 7.62 8.96 5.45
CA HIS A 8 6.52 7.99 5.53
C HIS A 8 5.33 8.43 4.68
N VAL A 9 4.47 7.48 4.40
CA VAL A 9 3.12 7.69 3.86
C VAL A 9 2.13 7.13 4.88
N ALA A 10 1.06 7.85 5.16
CA ALA A 10 0.02 7.42 6.08
C ALA A 10 -1.29 7.14 5.33
N ILE A 11 -1.92 6.02 5.63
CA ILE A 11 -3.22 5.62 5.08
C ILE A 11 -4.20 5.29 6.20
N ILE A 12 -5.49 5.50 5.93
CA ILE A 12 -6.58 5.12 6.82
C ILE A 12 -7.23 3.85 6.27
N VAL A 13 -7.50 2.88 7.16
CA VAL A 13 -8.17 1.62 6.81
C VAL A 13 -9.42 1.43 7.68
N SER A 14 -10.41 0.72 7.14
CA SER A 14 -11.68 0.48 7.83
C SER A 14 -11.63 -0.69 8.81
N ASN A 15 -10.72 -1.65 8.58
CA ASN A 15 -10.60 -2.87 9.39
C ASN A 15 -9.14 -3.21 9.63
N TYR A 16 -8.72 -3.12 10.88
CA TYR A 16 -7.34 -3.37 11.28
C TYR A 16 -6.84 -4.77 10.90
N GLU A 17 -7.63 -5.80 11.21
CA GLU A 17 -7.22 -7.20 11.02
C GLU A 17 -7.07 -7.56 9.53
N LYS A 18 -7.98 -7.08 8.71
CA LYS A 18 -7.91 -7.24 7.25
C LYS A 18 -6.71 -6.51 6.66
N ALA A 19 -6.45 -5.28 7.09
CA ALA A 19 -5.31 -4.50 6.63
C ALA A 19 -3.99 -5.15 7.07
N ARG A 20 -3.90 -5.58 8.33
CA ARG A 20 -2.72 -6.26 8.84
C ARG A 20 -2.44 -7.56 8.09
N ASP A 21 -3.45 -8.38 7.86
CA ASP A 21 -3.29 -9.61 7.07
C ASP A 21 -2.80 -9.30 5.65
N PHE A 22 -3.39 -8.28 5.01
CA PHE A 22 -3.01 -7.89 3.67
C PHE A 22 -1.56 -7.39 3.60
N TYR A 23 -1.20 -6.36 4.37
CA TYR A 23 0.10 -5.72 4.26
C TYR A 23 1.24 -6.53 4.88
N VAL A 24 1.00 -7.23 5.99
CA VAL A 24 2.03 -8.00 6.70
C VAL A 24 2.12 -9.43 6.19
N ASN A 25 1.00 -10.17 6.18
CA ASN A 25 1.04 -11.59 5.86
C ASN A 25 1.09 -11.85 4.35
N LYS A 26 0.36 -11.08 3.55
CA LYS A 26 0.32 -11.28 2.09
C LYS A 26 1.41 -10.50 1.36
N LEU A 27 1.57 -9.21 1.61
CA LEU A 27 2.61 -8.40 0.97
C LEU A 27 3.99 -8.53 1.62
N GLY A 28 4.07 -9.07 2.85
CA GLY A 28 5.33 -9.36 3.51
C GLY A 28 6.04 -8.13 4.09
N PHE A 29 5.34 -7.01 4.32
CA PHE A 29 5.97 -5.83 4.91
C PHE A 29 6.32 -6.08 6.38
N ALA A 30 7.50 -5.62 6.79
CA ALA A 30 8.00 -5.80 8.15
C ALA A 30 7.34 -4.83 9.13
N VAL A 31 6.88 -5.34 10.27
CA VAL A 31 6.31 -4.52 11.35
C VAL A 31 7.43 -3.80 12.08
N VAL A 32 7.36 -2.47 12.13
CA VAL A 32 8.25 -1.59 12.91
C VAL A 32 7.65 -1.34 14.29
N ARG A 33 6.39 -0.92 14.34
CA ARG A 33 5.64 -0.65 15.57
C ARG A 33 4.17 -1.00 15.37
N GLU A 34 3.52 -1.44 16.43
CA GLU A 34 2.10 -1.79 16.43
C GLU A 34 1.50 -1.44 17.77
N ASN A 35 0.54 -0.52 17.82
CA ASN A 35 -0.05 -0.05 19.06
C ASN A 35 -1.54 0.25 18.92
N PHE A 36 -2.32 -0.15 19.92
CA PHE A 36 -3.66 0.39 20.11
C PHE A 36 -3.58 1.71 20.88
N ARG A 37 -4.12 2.78 20.31
CA ARG A 37 -4.15 4.12 20.92
C ARG A 37 -5.48 4.35 21.61
N LYS A 38 -5.52 4.12 22.91
CA LYS A 38 -6.74 4.14 23.72
C LYS A 38 -7.49 5.48 23.63
N GLU A 39 -6.77 6.60 23.65
CA GLU A 39 -7.35 7.94 23.59
C GLU A 39 -8.07 8.23 22.27
N ARG A 40 -7.67 7.55 21.19
CA ARG A 40 -8.24 7.70 19.85
C ARG A 40 -9.14 6.53 19.48
N ASN A 41 -9.14 5.48 20.26
CA ASN A 41 -9.83 4.23 19.98
C ASN A 41 -9.47 3.68 18.59
N ASP A 42 -8.19 3.71 18.25
CA ASP A 42 -7.70 3.24 16.95
C ASP A 42 -6.43 2.39 17.08
N TRP A 43 -6.13 1.64 16.03
CA TRP A 43 -4.85 0.98 15.85
C TRP A 43 -3.94 1.81 14.96
N LYS A 44 -2.67 1.89 15.34
CA LYS A 44 -1.58 2.43 14.52
C LYS A 44 -0.57 1.32 14.27
N LEU A 45 -0.34 1.00 13.01
CA LEU A 45 0.60 -0.02 12.54
C LEU A 45 1.60 0.64 11.60
N ASP A 46 2.87 0.64 11.99
CA ASP A 46 3.95 1.20 11.19
C ASP A 46 4.74 0.06 10.55
N LEU A 47 4.83 0.07 9.25
CA LEU A 47 5.50 -0.94 8.44
C LEU A 47 6.71 -0.35 7.72
N SER A 48 7.75 -1.17 7.53
CA SER A 48 8.88 -0.83 6.65
C SER A 48 8.61 -1.37 5.25
N VAL A 49 8.76 -0.52 4.24
CA VAL A 49 8.65 -0.86 2.82
C VAL A 49 9.97 -0.56 2.13
N GLY A 50 10.52 -1.55 1.45
CA GLY A 50 11.84 -1.48 0.85
C GLY A 50 12.97 -1.81 1.83
N ASP A 51 14.21 -1.77 1.34
CA ASP A 51 15.39 -2.17 2.07
C ASP A 51 16.41 -1.05 2.18
N GLY A 52 17.21 -1.09 3.26
CA GLY A 52 18.35 -0.20 3.45
C GLY A 52 17.98 1.28 3.47
N ALA A 53 18.76 2.09 2.77
CA ALA A 53 18.60 3.55 2.74
C ALA A 53 17.36 4.04 1.97
N ASP A 54 16.79 3.19 1.14
CA ASP A 54 15.59 3.51 0.33
C ASP A 54 14.29 3.11 1.04
N ALA A 55 14.39 2.47 2.23
CA ALA A 55 13.20 2.10 3.00
C ALA A 55 12.45 3.32 3.49
N ILE A 56 11.13 3.29 3.33
CA ILE A 56 10.21 4.28 3.90
C ILE A 56 9.23 3.59 4.84
N GLU A 57 8.61 4.34 5.73
CA GLU A 57 7.53 3.80 6.55
C GLU A 57 6.17 3.97 5.85
N LEU A 58 5.34 2.93 5.93
CA LEU A 58 3.92 2.99 5.66
C LEU A 58 3.19 2.93 7.01
N GLU A 59 2.56 4.03 7.38
CA GLU A 59 1.76 4.10 8.60
C GLU A 59 0.30 3.79 8.29
N ILE A 60 -0.26 2.81 8.98
CA ILE A 60 -1.65 2.38 8.82
C ILE A 60 -2.43 2.77 10.07
N PHE A 61 -3.50 3.54 9.87
CA PHE A 61 -4.41 3.97 10.93
C PHE A 61 -5.78 3.31 10.72
N ALA A 62 -6.16 2.44 11.64
CA ALA A 62 -7.49 1.85 11.66
C ALA A 62 -8.38 2.68 12.58
N GLU A 63 -8.93 3.75 12.04
CA GLU A 63 -9.83 4.65 12.75
C GLU A 63 -11.26 4.09 12.85
N PRO A 64 -12.04 4.44 13.88
CA PRO A 64 -13.43 3.99 13.97
C PRO A 64 -14.29 4.66 12.90
N ASN A 65 -14.99 3.82 12.11
CA ASN A 65 -15.97 4.25 11.11
C ASN A 65 -15.47 5.33 10.13
N PRO A 66 -14.33 5.15 9.47
CA PRO A 66 -13.87 6.11 8.48
C PRO A 66 -14.82 6.12 7.27
N PRO A 67 -15.01 7.27 6.60
CA PRO A 67 -15.69 7.30 5.33
C PRO A 67 -15.00 6.41 4.29
N GLU A 68 -15.80 5.80 3.41
CA GLU A 68 -15.25 5.01 2.31
C GLU A 68 -14.40 5.87 1.37
N ARG A 69 -13.37 5.24 0.80
CA ARG A 69 -12.56 5.87 -0.23
C ARG A 69 -13.37 6.08 -1.50
N VAL A 70 -13.29 7.27 -2.08
CA VAL A 70 -13.93 7.59 -3.37
C VAL A 70 -12.90 7.43 -4.50
N ASN A 71 -13.06 6.34 -5.27
CA ASN A 71 -12.22 6.07 -6.44
C ASN A 71 -12.83 6.56 -7.76
N ARG A 72 -14.14 6.75 -7.81
CA ARG A 72 -14.84 7.18 -9.04
C ARG A 72 -15.99 8.14 -8.74
N PRO A 73 -15.95 9.39 -9.24
CA PRO A 73 -14.76 9.99 -9.88
C PRO A 73 -13.60 10.09 -8.88
N GLU A 74 -12.37 10.12 -9.40
CA GLU A 74 -11.19 10.26 -8.54
C GLU A 74 -11.21 11.59 -7.80
N ALA A 75 -11.13 11.54 -6.45
CA ALA A 75 -11.09 12.74 -5.61
C ALA A 75 -9.67 13.28 -5.48
N CYS A 76 -9.56 14.56 -5.12
CA CYS A 76 -8.25 15.12 -4.75
C CYS A 76 -7.61 14.36 -3.58
N GLY A 77 -6.31 14.22 -3.61
CA GLY A 77 -5.52 13.54 -2.59
C GLY A 77 -4.66 12.40 -3.14
N LEU A 78 -4.32 11.45 -2.31
CA LEU A 78 -3.52 10.30 -2.70
C LEU A 78 -4.28 9.44 -3.71
N ARG A 79 -3.75 9.35 -4.93
CA ARG A 79 -4.36 8.54 -6.00
C ARG A 79 -4.04 7.05 -5.83
N HIS A 80 -2.76 6.72 -5.68
CA HIS A 80 -2.25 5.36 -5.46
C HIS A 80 -0.85 5.38 -4.85
N LEU A 81 -0.39 4.20 -4.42
CA LEU A 81 1.00 3.93 -4.09
C LEU A 81 1.59 3.01 -5.15
N ALA A 82 2.79 3.31 -5.62
CA ALA A 82 3.51 2.46 -6.58
C ALA A 82 4.73 1.82 -5.91
N PHE A 83 4.88 0.52 -6.12
CA PHE A 83 6.02 -0.27 -5.66
C PHE A 83 6.86 -0.70 -6.85
N ARG A 84 8.16 -0.46 -6.76
CA ARG A 84 9.11 -0.97 -7.74
C ARG A 84 9.33 -2.46 -7.52
N VAL A 85 9.26 -3.23 -8.59
CA VAL A 85 9.56 -4.67 -8.62
C VAL A 85 10.51 -4.97 -9.77
N ASP A 86 11.28 -6.03 -9.66
CA ASP A 86 12.19 -6.44 -10.73
C ASP A 86 11.47 -7.15 -11.87
N ASP A 87 10.37 -7.84 -11.57
CA ASP A 87 9.57 -8.61 -12.53
C ASP A 87 8.09 -8.54 -12.14
N VAL A 88 7.32 -7.78 -12.90
CA VAL A 88 5.88 -7.61 -12.68
C VAL A 88 5.12 -8.92 -12.87
N GLU A 89 5.47 -9.74 -13.88
CA GLU A 89 4.77 -11.01 -14.15
C GLU A 89 4.96 -12.02 -13.02
N ALA A 90 6.19 -12.15 -12.52
CA ALA A 90 6.48 -13.01 -11.37
C ALA A 90 5.75 -12.53 -10.11
N THR A 91 5.76 -11.23 -9.84
CA THR A 91 5.08 -10.65 -8.67
C THR A 91 3.56 -10.83 -8.75
N VAL A 92 2.96 -10.66 -9.92
CA VAL A 92 1.53 -10.92 -10.14
C VAL A 92 1.19 -12.39 -9.86
N ALA A 93 2.05 -13.33 -10.29
CA ALA A 93 1.86 -14.74 -10.00
C ALA A 93 1.92 -15.06 -8.50
N GLU A 94 2.83 -14.43 -7.77
CA GLU A 94 2.92 -14.54 -6.30
C GLU A 94 1.67 -13.97 -5.61
N LEU A 95 1.21 -12.79 -6.01
CA LEU A 95 -0.01 -12.17 -5.48
C LEU A 95 -1.24 -13.05 -5.72
N ALA A 96 -1.34 -13.67 -6.90
CA ALA A 96 -2.42 -14.59 -7.21
C ALA A 96 -2.45 -15.80 -6.27
N GLN A 97 -1.29 -16.34 -5.88
CA GLN A 97 -1.20 -17.42 -4.89
C GLN A 97 -1.71 -16.99 -3.50
N MET A 98 -1.63 -15.68 -3.18
CA MET A 98 -2.16 -15.10 -1.95
C MET A 98 -3.64 -14.67 -2.07
N GLY A 99 -4.28 -14.98 -3.21
CA GLY A 99 -5.66 -14.60 -3.48
C GLY A 99 -5.86 -13.13 -3.80
N ILE A 100 -4.82 -12.43 -4.26
CA ILE A 100 -4.88 -11.03 -4.67
C ILE A 100 -4.91 -10.99 -6.21
N GLU A 101 -5.98 -10.44 -6.76
CA GLU A 101 -6.14 -10.26 -8.19
C GLU A 101 -5.51 -8.93 -8.65
N CYS A 102 -4.78 -8.98 -9.75
CA CYS A 102 -4.24 -7.80 -10.42
C CYS A 102 -5.01 -7.52 -11.71
N GLU A 103 -5.02 -6.26 -12.11
CA GLU A 103 -5.46 -5.87 -13.46
C GLU A 103 -4.53 -6.50 -14.54
N PRO A 104 -4.94 -6.53 -15.80
CA PRO A 104 -4.05 -6.96 -16.89
C PRO A 104 -2.76 -6.13 -16.91
N ILE A 105 -1.62 -6.80 -17.08
CA ILE A 105 -0.32 -6.15 -17.20
C ILE A 105 -0.31 -5.32 -18.48
N ARG A 106 0.20 -4.10 -18.40
CA ARG A 106 0.38 -3.18 -19.52
C ARG A 106 1.73 -2.46 -19.45
N LEU A 107 2.09 -1.80 -20.52
CA LEU A 107 3.28 -0.96 -20.55
C LEU A 107 2.91 0.47 -20.15
N ASP A 108 3.70 1.06 -19.27
CA ASP A 108 3.63 2.50 -19.01
C ASP A 108 3.99 3.26 -20.30
N SER A 109 3.17 4.24 -20.67
CA SER A 109 3.33 4.97 -21.93
C SER A 109 4.60 5.83 -21.97
N TYR A 110 5.13 6.23 -20.84
CA TYR A 110 6.33 7.07 -20.72
C TYR A 110 7.60 6.25 -20.52
N THR A 111 7.60 5.32 -19.54
CA THR A 111 8.78 4.52 -19.19
C THR A 111 8.97 3.32 -20.11
N LYS A 112 7.91 2.83 -20.78
CA LYS A 112 7.86 1.59 -21.56
C LYS A 112 8.14 0.33 -20.72
N LYS A 113 8.01 0.45 -19.40
CA LYS A 113 8.15 -0.63 -18.44
C LYS A 113 6.80 -1.29 -18.17
N LYS A 114 6.82 -2.55 -17.75
CA LYS A 114 5.62 -3.26 -17.33
C LYS A 114 5.09 -2.67 -16.03
N MET A 115 3.79 -2.60 -15.94
CA MET A 115 3.09 -2.13 -14.74
C MET A 115 1.71 -2.76 -14.66
N THR A 116 1.15 -2.82 -13.47
CA THR A 116 -0.24 -3.21 -13.23
C THR A 116 -0.74 -2.65 -11.91
N PHE A 117 -2.06 -2.73 -11.69
CA PHE A 117 -2.71 -2.33 -10.45
C PHE A 117 -3.34 -3.52 -9.75
N PHE A 118 -3.36 -3.44 -8.43
CA PHE A 118 -4.17 -4.25 -7.52
C PHE A 118 -4.71 -3.33 -6.42
N PHE A 119 -5.49 -3.85 -5.50
CA PHE A 119 -6.20 -3.01 -4.52
C PHE A 119 -6.04 -3.58 -3.11
N ASP A 120 -5.91 -2.69 -2.13
CA ASP A 120 -6.00 -3.09 -0.74
C ASP A 120 -7.46 -3.41 -0.35
N PRO A 121 -7.73 -3.91 0.88
CA PRO A 121 -9.09 -4.25 1.31
C PRO A 121 -10.10 -3.10 1.29
N ASP A 122 -9.63 -1.85 1.34
CA ASP A 122 -10.47 -0.65 1.29
C ASP A 122 -10.51 -0.01 -0.10
N GLY A 123 -9.93 -0.66 -1.11
CA GLY A 123 -9.93 -0.19 -2.48
C GLY A 123 -8.88 0.86 -2.80
N LEU A 124 -7.87 1.05 -1.94
CA LEU A 124 -6.72 1.89 -2.29
C LEU A 124 -5.97 1.24 -3.46
N PRO A 125 -5.83 1.93 -4.60
CA PRO A 125 -5.06 1.41 -5.71
C PRO A 125 -3.57 1.31 -5.35
N LEU A 126 -2.98 0.16 -5.65
CA LEU A 126 -1.57 -0.13 -5.48
C LEU A 126 -1.00 -0.53 -6.84
N GLU A 127 0.14 0.01 -7.20
CA GLU A 127 0.78 -0.23 -8.50
C GLU A 127 2.05 -1.07 -8.34
N LEU A 128 2.24 -2.04 -9.22
CA LEU A 128 3.54 -2.67 -9.47
C LEU A 128 4.16 -2.02 -10.70
N HIS A 129 5.42 -1.65 -10.63
CA HIS A 129 6.15 -1.02 -11.73
C HIS A 129 7.60 -1.52 -11.79
N GLU A 130 8.09 -1.92 -12.98
CA GLU A 130 9.50 -2.25 -13.24
C GLU A 130 10.40 -1.03 -13.33
#